data_44bfb460d54860c3505f54be964fba4c
#
_entry.id   44bfb460d54860c3505f54be964fba4c
#
_cell.length_a   1.000
_cell.length_b   1.000
_cell.length_c   1.000
_cell.angle_alpha   90.00
_cell.angle_beta   90.00
_cell.angle_gamma   90.00
#
_symmetry.space_group_name_H-M   'P 1'
#
loop_
_entity.id
_entity.type
_entity.pdbx_description
1 polymer ?
#
loop_
_entity_poly.entity_id
_entity_poly.type
_entity_poly.pdbx_seq_one_letter_code
_entity_poly.pdbx_strand_id
1 'polypeptide(L)'
;GIDKNLTHYFLGSSDDVLTKMKKNLLKKYPQIIIDGTWAPPLADVKTITEQARLKRDEIEKSDILWVGLGMPKQEELISMIEDFDISKIGVGAVFEWVAETKKQAPVVIQRIVFDWLFRLLTEPKRLWKRYLFDFIYLLQFPFNYRKKM
;
A
#
# COMPACT_ATOMS: atom_id res chain seq x y z
N GLY A 1 4.19 -17.06 -5.94
CA GLY A 1 2.79 -17.26 -5.61
C GLY A 1 2.10 -18.20 -6.57
N ILE A 2 2.12 -17.94 -7.87
CA ILE A 2 1.36 -18.71 -8.88
C ILE A 2 1.77 -20.19 -8.91
N ASP A 3 3.07 -20.47 -8.86
CA ASP A 3 3.60 -21.84 -8.88
C ASP A 3 3.26 -22.67 -7.62
N LYS A 4 2.81 -22.00 -6.55
CA LYS A 4 2.44 -22.64 -5.27
C LYS A 4 0.94 -22.65 -5.02
N ASN A 5 0.11 -22.23 -5.98
CA ASN A 5 -1.34 -22.07 -5.85
C ASN A 5 -1.75 -21.22 -4.63
N LEU A 6 -0.91 -20.25 -4.22
CA LEU A 6 -1.25 -19.37 -3.11
C LEU A 6 -2.46 -18.51 -3.46
N THR A 7 -3.31 -18.35 -2.48
CA THR A 7 -4.52 -17.56 -2.56
C THR A 7 -4.32 -16.15 -2.00
N HIS A 8 -5.01 -15.17 -2.55
CA HIS A 8 -4.76 -13.77 -2.30
C HIS A 8 -6.03 -13.02 -1.89
N TYR A 9 -5.92 -12.25 -0.82
CA TYR A 9 -6.94 -11.26 -0.40
C TYR A 9 -6.37 -9.85 -0.52
N PHE A 10 -7.14 -8.90 -1.09
CA PHE A 10 -6.72 -7.52 -1.28
C PHE A 10 -7.56 -6.56 -0.45
N LEU A 11 -6.92 -5.83 0.46
CA LEU A 11 -7.54 -4.86 1.36
C LEU A 11 -6.98 -3.47 1.11
N GLY A 12 -7.82 -2.51 0.76
CA GLY A 12 -7.41 -1.12 0.61
C GLY A 12 -7.95 -0.44 -0.65
N SER A 13 -7.53 0.80 -0.87
CA SER A 13 -7.94 1.64 -2.00
C SER A 13 -9.48 1.82 -2.11
N SER A 14 -10.04 1.88 -3.32
CA SER A 14 -11.47 1.98 -3.59
C SER A 14 -11.98 0.78 -4.40
N ASP A 15 -13.29 0.55 -4.38
CA ASP A 15 -13.93 -0.55 -5.13
C ASP A 15 -13.62 -0.47 -6.64
N ASP A 16 -13.60 0.73 -7.22
CA ASP A 16 -13.25 0.94 -8.63
C ASP A 16 -11.79 0.49 -8.91
N VAL A 17 -10.85 0.85 -8.04
CA VAL A 17 -9.44 0.45 -8.16
C VAL A 17 -9.30 -1.06 -7.99
N LEU A 18 -9.93 -1.67 -6.98
CA LEU A 18 -9.87 -3.11 -6.75
C LEU A 18 -10.47 -3.90 -7.92
N THR A 19 -11.57 -3.44 -8.48
CA THR A 19 -12.22 -4.07 -9.65
C THR A 19 -11.30 -4.05 -10.88
N LYS A 20 -10.70 -2.88 -11.19
CA LYS A 20 -9.77 -2.73 -12.30
C LYS A 20 -8.50 -3.57 -12.09
N MET A 21 -7.94 -3.51 -10.88
CA MET A 21 -6.77 -4.28 -10.49
C MET A 21 -7.02 -5.79 -10.66
N LYS A 22 -8.13 -6.32 -10.13
CA LYS A 22 -8.52 -7.73 -10.27
C LYS A 22 -8.61 -8.13 -11.74
N LYS A 23 -9.26 -7.31 -12.57
CA LYS A 23 -9.36 -7.55 -14.03
C LYS A 23 -7.99 -7.62 -14.69
N ASN A 24 -7.10 -6.69 -14.37
CA ASN A 24 -5.76 -6.63 -14.95
C ASN A 24 -4.86 -7.79 -14.46
N LEU A 25 -4.98 -8.17 -13.18
CA LEU A 25 -4.28 -9.33 -12.64
C LEU A 25 -4.72 -10.62 -13.31
N LEU A 26 -6.02 -10.88 -13.46
CA LEU A 26 -6.55 -12.07 -14.12
C LEU A 26 -6.18 -12.12 -15.61
N LYS A 27 -6.12 -10.96 -16.28
CA LYS A 27 -5.67 -10.88 -17.67
C LYS A 27 -4.18 -11.25 -17.82
N LYS A 28 -3.34 -10.78 -16.90
CA LYS A 28 -1.88 -10.99 -16.94
C LYS A 28 -1.47 -12.34 -16.37
N TYR A 29 -2.19 -12.82 -15.36
CA TYR A 29 -1.92 -14.04 -14.61
C TYR A 29 -3.23 -14.85 -14.47
N PRO A 30 -3.68 -15.58 -15.52
CA PRO A 30 -4.98 -16.27 -15.51
C PRO A 30 -5.14 -17.30 -14.39
N GLN A 31 -4.04 -17.84 -13.88
CA GLN A 31 -4.02 -18.84 -12.81
C GLN A 31 -3.94 -18.26 -11.38
N ILE A 32 -3.96 -16.92 -11.24
CA ILE A 32 -3.97 -16.30 -9.89
C ILE A 32 -5.30 -16.59 -9.20
N ILE A 33 -5.24 -17.01 -7.95
CA ILE A 33 -6.43 -17.27 -7.13
C ILE A 33 -6.66 -16.05 -6.22
N ILE A 34 -7.78 -15.35 -6.44
CA ILE A 34 -8.17 -14.18 -5.65
C ILE A 34 -9.45 -14.52 -4.91
N ASP A 35 -9.33 -14.80 -3.60
CA ASP A 35 -10.46 -15.19 -2.74
C ASP A 35 -11.35 -14.01 -2.41
N GLY A 36 -10.77 -12.83 -2.22
CA GLY A 36 -11.57 -11.66 -1.88
C GLY A 36 -10.87 -10.34 -2.12
N THR A 37 -11.69 -9.29 -2.10
CA THR A 37 -11.25 -7.90 -2.15
C THR A 37 -12.14 -7.08 -1.22
N TRP A 38 -11.55 -6.13 -0.48
CA TRP A 38 -12.30 -5.24 0.38
C TRP A 38 -11.73 -3.81 0.35
N ALA A 39 -12.58 -2.86 -0.06
CA ALA A 39 -12.32 -1.44 0.05
C ALA A 39 -12.91 -0.93 1.37
N PRO A 40 -12.10 -0.67 2.41
CA PRO A 40 -12.62 -0.13 3.65
C PRO A 40 -13.10 1.31 3.46
N PRO A 41 -14.04 1.78 4.29
CA PRO A 41 -14.50 3.16 4.25
C PRO A 41 -13.35 4.13 4.57
N LEU A 42 -13.49 5.39 4.17
CA LEU A 42 -12.57 6.47 4.55
C LEU A 42 -12.74 6.79 6.05
N ALA A 43 -12.09 6.00 6.89
CA ALA A 43 -12.15 6.08 8.34
C ALA A 43 -10.74 6.06 8.96
N ASP A 44 -10.68 6.20 10.29
CA ASP A 44 -9.46 5.96 11.04
C ASP A 44 -9.08 4.47 11.06
N VAL A 45 -7.86 4.18 11.46
CA VAL A 45 -7.34 2.81 11.45
C VAL A 45 -8.08 1.90 12.45
N LYS A 46 -8.54 2.45 13.58
CA LYS A 46 -9.28 1.68 14.59
C LYS A 46 -10.58 1.15 14.02
N THR A 47 -11.36 2.03 13.38
CA THR A 47 -12.62 1.65 12.72
C THR A 47 -12.39 0.60 11.62
N ILE A 48 -11.33 0.78 10.81
CA ILE A 48 -10.97 -0.20 9.78
C ILE A 48 -10.59 -1.54 10.42
N THR A 49 -9.85 -1.52 11.53
CA THR A 49 -9.45 -2.73 12.26
C THR A 49 -10.67 -3.49 12.82
N GLU A 50 -11.61 -2.77 13.42
CA GLU A 50 -12.85 -3.40 13.93
C GLU A 50 -13.64 -4.10 12.81
N GLN A 51 -13.76 -3.43 11.65
CA GLN A 51 -14.41 -4.03 10.49
C GLN A 51 -13.60 -5.20 9.89
N ALA A 52 -12.28 -5.11 9.88
CA ALA A 52 -11.41 -6.22 9.46
C ALA A 52 -11.61 -7.45 10.39
N ARG A 53 -11.74 -7.24 11.69
CA ARG A 53 -12.04 -8.32 12.66
C ARG A 53 -13.38 -8.99 12.41
N LEU A 54 -14.42 -8.25 12.00
CA LEU A 54 -15.71 -8.84 11.59
C LEU A 54 -15.59 -9.69 10.31
N LYS A 55 -14.57 -9.42 9.48
CA LYS A 55 -14.28 -10.16 8.25
C LYS A 55 -13.14 -11.18 8.41
N ARG A 56 -12.72 -11.45 9.65
CA ARG A 56 -11.57 -12.31 9.94
C ARG A 56 -11.66 -13.65 9.22
N ASP A 57 -12.79 -14.35 9.37
CA ASP A 57 -13.00 -15.68 8.76
C ASP A 57 -12.96 -15.67 7.23
N GLU A 58 -13.29 -14.53 6.61
CA GLU A 58 -13.20 -14.34 5.16
C GLU A 58 -11.75 -14.11 4.74
N ILE A 59 -11.02 -13.26 5.48
CA ILE A 59 -9.65 -12.88 5.19
C ILE A 59 -8.68 -14.04 5.41
N GLU A 60 -8.83 -14.77 6.51
CA GLU A 60 -7.94 -15.89 6.88
C GLU A 60 -8.12 -17.16 6.02
N LYS A 61 -9.10 -17.19 5.10
CA LYS A 61 -9.19 -18.24 4.08
C LYS A 61 -8.08 -18.17 3.05
N SER A 62 -7.46 -17.01 2.92
CA SER A 62 -6.38 -16.77 1.97
C SER A 62 -5.01 -16.96 2.60
N ASP A 63 -4.00 -17.24 1.78
CA ASP A 63 -2.61 -17.37 2.24
C ASP A 63 -1.94 -16.01 2.43
N ILE A 64 -2.32 -15.01 1.65
CA ILE A 64 -1.68 -13.69 1.64
C ILE A 64 -2.72 -12.56 1.65
N LEU A 65 -2.62 -11.69 2.64
CA LEU A 65 -3.32 -10.41 2.73
C LEU A 65 -2.44 -9.27 2.21
N TRP A 66 -2.85 -8.66 1.11
CA TRP A 66 -2.23 -7.46 0.57
C TRP A 66 -2.93 -6.22 1.09
N VAL A 67 -2.17 -5.29 1.73
CA VAL A 67 -2.73 -4.08 2.33
C VAL A 67 -2.28 -2.85 1.56
N GLY A 68 -3.22 -2.16 0.91
CA GLY A 68 -2.99 -0.97 0.08
C GLY A 68 -3.68 0.28 0.63
N LEU A 69 -3.41 0.65 1.88
CA LEU A 69 -3.98 1.86 2.52
C LEU A 69 -3.04 3.07 2.49
N GLY A 70 -1.77 2.84 2.13
CA GLY A 70 -0.70 3.83 2.24
C GLY A 70 -0.20 4.02 3.68
N MET A 71 1.02 4.57 3.78
CA MET A 71 1.68 4.83 5.07
C MET A 71 1.10 6.08 5.76
N PRO A 72 1.00 6.11 7.10
CA PRO A 72 1.32 5.04 8.05
C PRO A 72 0.16 4.05 8.30
N LYS A 73 -1.04 4.28 7.75
CA LYS A 73 -2.25 3.52 8.06
C LYS A 73 -2.11 2.01 7.83
N GLN A 74 -1.40 1.58 6.79
CA GLN A 74 -1.25 0.16 6.49
C GLN A 74 -0.37 -0.56 7.53
N GLU A 75 0.70 0.09 8.03
CA GLU A 75 1.57 -0.46 9.07
C GLU A 75 0.82 -0.57 10.40
N GLU A 76 0.06 0.47 10.75
CA GLU A 76 -0.78 0.47 11.95
C GLU A 76 -1.84 -0.64 11.87
N LEU A 77 -2.56 -0.79 10.74
CA LEU A 77 -3.54 -1.85 10.56
C LEU A 77 -2.89 -3.23 10.69
N ILE A 78 -1.77 -3.48 10.00
CA ILE A 78 -1.05 -4.76 10.04
C ILE A 78 -0.65 -5.10 11.48
N SER A 79 -0.17 -4.12 12.25
CA SER A 79 0.16 -4.31 13.66
C SER A 79 -1.08 -4.62 14.52
N MET A 80 -2.22 -3.97 14.26
CA MET A 80 -3.45 -4.19 15.02
C MET A 80 -4.18 -5.49 14.71
N ILE A 81 -3.82 -6.17 13.62
CA ILE A 81 -4.32 -7.50 13.22
C ILE A 81 -3.18 -8.54 13.19
N GLU A 82 -2.13 -8.35 14.00
CA GLU A 82 -1.00 -9.30 14.04
C GLU A 82 -1.45 -10.73 14.42
N ASP A 83 -2.53 -10.84 15.20
CA ASP A 83 -3.17 -12.09 15.63
C ASP A 83 -3.94 -12.84 14.52
N PHE A 84 -4.06 -12.29 13.32
CA PHE A 84 -4.65 -13.00 12.17
C PHE A 84 -3.66 -14.03 11.63
N ASP A 85 -4.13 -15.25 11.40
CA ASP A 85 -3.32 -16.36 10.85
C ASP A 85 -3.21 -16.28 9.33
N ILE A 86 -2.56 -15.24 8.83
CA ILE A 86 -2.34 -14.97 7.41
C ILE A 86 -1.07 -14.15 7.20
N SER A 87 -0.35 -14.38 6.11
CA SER A 87 0.79 -13.54 5.72
C SER A 87 0.32 -12.15 5.28
N LYS A 88 0.82 -11.08 5.92
CA LYS A 88 0.40 -9.69 5.67
C LYS A 88 1.49 -8.89 4.98
N ILE A 89 1.15 -8.21 3.87
CA ILE A 89 2.09 -7.42 3.07
C ILE A 89 1.52 -6.03 2.79
N GLY A 90 2.17 -4.99 3.32
CA GLY A 90 1.84 -3.60 3.01
C GLY A 90 2.45 -3.18 1.68
N VAL A 91 1.65 -2.72 0.73
CA VAL A 91 2.07 -2.39 -0.64
C VAL A 91 1.80 -0.95 -1.06
N GLY A 92 1.09 -0.18 -0.25
CA GLY A 92 0.79 1.22 -0.56
C GLY A 92 0.07 1.40 -1.88
N ALA A 93 0.61 2.23 -2.76
CA ALA A 93 0.00 2.63 -4.04
C ALA A 93 0.09 1.57 -5.15
N VAL A 94 0.51 0.35 -4.86
CA VAL A 94 0.65 -0.71 -5.90
C VAL A 94 -0.69 -1.05 -6.53
N PHE A 95 -1.79 -1.00 -5.78
CA PHE A 95 -3.14 -1.28 -6.30
C PHE A 95 -3.52 -0.31 -7.43
N GLU A 96 -3.28 0.99 -7.23
CA GLU A 96 -3.55 2.01 -8.24
C GLU A 96 -2.67 1.87 -9.48
N TRP A 97 -1.43 1.37 -9.32
CA TRP A 97 -0.55 1.12 -10.46
C TRP A 97 -1.00 -0.09 -11.26
N VAL A 98 -1.36 -1.18 -10.59
CA VAL A 98 -1.87 -2.39 -11.27
C VAL A 98 -3.23 -2.14 -11.90
N ALA A 99 -4.06 -1.29 -11.28
CA ALA A 99 -5.34 -0.82 -11.84
C ALA A 99 -5.17 0.19 -12.99
N GLU A 100 -3.94 0.67 -13.24
CA GLU A 100 -3.62 1.72 -14.23
C GLU A 100 -4.37 3.04 -13.98
N THR A 101 -4.83 3.28 -12.74
CA THR A 101 -5.50 4.52 -12.34
C THR A 101 -4.51 5.62 -11.97
N LYS A 102 -3.25 5.26 -11.66
CA LYS A 102 -2.14 6.19 -11.44
C LYS A 102 -0.99 5.87 -12.39
N LYS A 103 -0.39 6.90 -12.96
CA LYS A 103 0.82 6.75 -13.79
C LYS A 103 2.02 6.42 -12.91
N GLN A 104 2.75 5.38 -13.29
CA GLN A 104 4.10 5.15 -12.77
C GLN A 104 5.10 6.06 -13.50
N ALA A 105 6.17 6.45 -12.80
CA ALA A 105 7.30 7.08 -13.46
C ALA A 105 7.86 6.14 -14.53
N PRO A 106 8.23 6.65 -15.71
CA PRO A 106 8.92 5.84 -16.72
C PRO A 106 10.13 5.12 -16.13
N VAL A 107 10.40 3.90 -16.59
CA VAL A 107 11.48 3.04 -16.05
C VAL A 107 12.85 3.76 -16.03
N VAL A 108 13.08 4.64 -16.98
CA VAL A 108 14.30 5.47 -17.04
C VAL A 108 14.40 6.40 -15.83
N ILE A 109 13.29 7.04 -15.44
CA ILE A 109 13.23 7.94 -14.26
C ILE A 109 13.37 7.13 -12.96
N GLN A 110 12.76 5.95 -12.87
CA GLN A 110 12.89 5.05 -11.72
C GLN A 110 14.35 4.61 -11.50
N ARG A 111 15.10 4.35 -12.57
CA ARG A 111 16.53 3.97 -12.51
C ARG A 111 17.46 5.10 -12.07
N ILE A 112 17.08 6.36 -12.27
CA ILE A 112 17.93 7.54 -11.99
C ILE A 112 17.67 8.13 -10.58
N VAL A 113 16.92 7.43 -9.72
CA VAL A 113 16.61 7.90 -8.34
C VAL A 113 15.71 9.16 -8.29
N PHE A 114 15.18 9.63 -9.40
CA PHE A 114 14.28 10.80 -9.45
C PHE A 114 12.78 10.45 -9.35
N ASP A 115 12.43 9.25 -8.90
CA ASP A 115 11.03 8.84 -8.72
C ASP A 115 10.27 9.80 -7.77
N TRP A 116 10.93 10.28 -6.71
CA TRP A 116 10.38 11.27 -5.79
C TRP A 116 10.04 12.61 -6.46
N LEU A 117 10.88 13.08 -7.40
CA LEU A 117 10.65 14.33 -8.14
C LEU A 117 9.49 14.17 -9.12
N PHE A 118 9.41 13.02 -9.82
CA PHE A 118 8.27 12.70 -10.69
C PHE A 118 6.95 12.67 -9.89
N ARG A 119 6.94 12.07 -8.71
CA ARG A 119 5.79 12.06 -7.80
C ARG A 119 5.44 13.45 -7.30
N LEU A 120 6.43 14.28 -7.00
CA LEU A 120 6.21 15.67 -6.58
C LEU A 120 5.54 16.49 -7.71
N LEU A 121 5.96 16.28 -8.96
CA LEU A 121 5.40 16.97 -10.12
C LEU A 121 3.98 16.48 -10.49
N THR A 122 3.68 15.21 -10.25
CA THR A 122 2.36 14.62 -10.55
C THR A 122 1.33 14.81 -9.43
N GLU A 123 1.76 14.84 -8.16
CA GLU A 123 0.90 15.02 -6.98
C GLU A 123 1.41 16.15 -6.05
N PRO A 124 1.62 17.39 -6.53
CA PRO A 124 2.30 18.44 -5.74
C PRO A 124 1.54 18.79 -4.46
N LYS A 125 0.21 18.93 -4.52
CA LYS A 125 -0.61 19.33 -3.35
C LYS A 125 -0.54 18.36 -2.19
N ARG A 126 -0.28 17.06 -2.45
CA ARG A 126 -0.21 16.01 -1.42
C ARG A 126 1.19 15.85 -0.85
N LEU A 127 2.22 16.02 -1.68
CA LEU A 127 3.58 15.60 -1.34
C LEU A 127 4.52 16.75 -0.92
N TRP A 128 4.24 18.00 -1.31
CA TRP A 128 5.13 19.12 -1.04
C TRP A 128 5.38 19.36 0.46
N LYS A 129 4.33 19.24 1.31
CA LYS A 129 4.47 19.40 2.76
C LYS A 129 5.38 18.32 3.36
N ARG A 130 5.19 17.07 2.93
CA ARG A 130 5.98 15.93 3.41
C ARG A 130 7.45 16.11 3.05
N TYR A 131 7.75 16.42 1.79
CA TYR A 131 9.13 16.62 1.35
C TYR A 131 9.77 17.87 1.98
N LEU A 132 8.99 18.92 2.24
CA LEU A 132 9.49 20.09 2.95
C LEU A 132 9.89 19.74 4.39
N PHE A 133 9.08 18.98 5.12
CA PHE A 133 9.41 18.52 6.47
C PHE A 133 10.62 17.59 6.49
N ASP A 134 10.69 16.66 5.56
CA ASP A 134 11.83 15.74 5.42
C ASP A 134 13.12 16.51 5.13
N PHE A 135 13.06 17.54 4.28
CA PHE A 135 14.19 18.41 3.96
C PHE A 135 14.63 19.27 5.16
N ILE A 136 13.67 19.85 5.89
CA ILE A 136 13.98 20.62 7.12
C ILE A 136 14.61 19.70 8.17
N TYR A 137 14.11 18.47 8.33
CA TYR A 137 14.67 17.50 9.25
C TYR A 137 16.10 17.11 8.87
N LEU A 138 16.38 16.90 7.59
CA LEU A 138 17.71 16.62 7.06
C LEU A 138 18.71 17.75 7.31
N LEU A 139 18.27 19.01 7.19
CA LEU A 139 19.10 20.19 7.50
C LEU A 139 19.39 20.33 9.00
N GLN A 140 18.50 19.87 9.86
CA GLN A 140 18.68 19.93 11.33
C GLN A 140 19.53 18.77 11.86
N PHE A 141 19.65 17.67 11.12
CA PHE A 141 20.36 16.48 11.55
C PHE A 141 21.83 16.70 11.89
N PRO A 142 22.64 17.44 11.12
CA PRO A 142 24.03 17.71 11.47
C PRO A 142 24.20 18.61 12.70
N PHE A 143 23.22 19.45 13.02
CA PHE A 143 23.27 20.33 14.21
C PHE A 143 23.02 19.55 15.52
N ASN A 144 22.16 18.55 15.49
CA ASN A 144 21.83 17.74 16.67
C ASN A 144 22.91 16.70 16.99
N TYR A 145 23.68 16.26 16.00
CA TYR A 145 24.75 15.28 16.21
C TYR A 145 25.96 15.87 16.96
N ARG A 146 26.23 17.18 16.80
CA ARG A 146 27.30 17.89 17.53
C ARG A 146 26.99 18.19 19.00
N LYS A 147 25.73 18.09 19.45
CA LYS A 147 25.35 18.33 20.86
C LYS A 147 25.44 17.10 21.77
N LYS A 148 25.75 15.91 21.23
CA LYS A 148 25.85 14.64 21.97
C LYS A 148 27.29 14.06 22.02
N MET A 149 28.28 14.82 21.57
CA MET A 149 29.70 14.59 21.86
C MET A 149 30.20 15.71 22.77
#